data_445c1e01f952a7787651c0b84d514c33
#
_entry.id   445c1e01f952a7787651c0b84d514c33
#
_cell.length_a   1.000
_cell.length_b   1.000
_cell.length_c   1.000
_cell.angle_alpha   90.00
_cell.angle_beta   90.00
_cell.angle_gamma   90.00
#
_symmetry.space_group_name_H-M   'P 1'
#
loop_
_entity.id
_entity.type
_entity.pdbx_description
1 polymer ?
#
loop_
_entity_poly.entity_id
_entity_poly.type
_entity_poly.pdbx_seq_one_letter_code
_entity_poly.pdbx_strand_id
1 'polypeptide(L)'
;MKYSDKVVVITGASSGIGESSAVEFAKRKSKVVLVSRTRQNLETVAKKITKYNSEILVYPCDVSKNDQVEQMSRTVLDKFGRADILVNNAGFGIYGPINESKIEEIESQMATNYFGMVYCTKAFLPKMLEQKSGHIVNVASVAASFGIPGIASYCASKFAMLGFSESLYHELKGTGIGITVVSPIMVRTNFLKHQSFKSFPKYSSMSLSSSTVAKAVLQASSSPRLEIIVPPFVRGAVWLKQTLPYLTNPILGAAFRKAMKTRKME
;
A
#
# COMPACT_ATOMS: atom_id res chain seq x y z
N MET A 1 21.08 14.08 -7.29
CA MET A 1 20.70 12.70 -6.88
C MET A 1 19.28 12.42 -7.37
N LYS A 2 18.96 11.17 -7.73
CA LYS A 2 17.68 10.79 -8.40
C LYS A 2 16.40 11.23 -7.67
N TYR A 3 16.44 11.33 -6.34
CA TYR A 3 15.27 11.65 -5.49
C TYR A 3 15.40 12.98 -4.75
N SER A 4 16.53 13.68 -4.89
CA SER A 4 16.70 15.00 -4.27
C SER A 4 15.63 15.95 -4.75
N ASP A 5 15.03 16.70 -3.83
CA ASP A 5 14.00 17.71 -4.06
C ASP A 5 12.67 17.20 -4.68
N LYS A 6 12.55 15.89 -4.90
CA LYS A 6 11.30 15.29 -5.34
C LYS A 6 10.24 15.36 -4.24
N VAL A 7 9.05 15.80 -4.58
CA VAL A 7 7.89 15.83 -3.67
C VAL A 7 7.24 14.45 -3.64
N VAL A 8 7.27 13.81 -2.48
CA VAL A 8 6.79 12.45 -2.25
C VAL A 8 5.65 12.46 -1.25
N VAL A 9 4.45 12.14 -1.71
CA VAL A 9 3.24 12.02 -0.88
C VAL A 9 3.07 10.56 -0.45
N ILE A 10 2.99 10.31 0.86
CA ILE A 10 2.89 8.95 1.41
C ILE A 10 1.66 8.83 2.28
N THR A 11 0.67 8.05 1.85
CA THR A 11 -0.51 7.75 2.67
C THR A 11 -0.25 6.59 3.63
N GLY A 12 -0.90 6.60 4.80
CA GLY A 12 -0.61 5.64 5.86
C GLY A 12 0.80 5.77 6.43
N ALA A 13 1.36 6.99 6.42
CA ALA A 13 2.75 7.27 6.79
C ALA A 13 3.05 7.17 8.30
N SER A 14 2.02 6.97 9.14
CA SER A 14 2.17 6.99 10.61
C SER A 14 2.82 5.76 11.21
N SER A 15 2.99 4.67 10.45
CA SER A 15 3.60 3.42 10.94
C SER A 15 4.00 2.48 9.80
N GLY A 16 4.72 1.42 10.14
CA GLY A 16 4.96 0.26 9.28
C GLY A 16 5.65 0.59 7.96
N ILE A 17 5.05 0.15 6.84
CA ILE A 17 5.62 0.35 5.50
C ILE A 17 5.68 1.85 5.15
N GLY A 18 4.60 2.61 5.45
CA GLY A 18 4.54 4.04 5.16
C GLY A 18 5.61 4.85 5.90
N GLU A 19 5.76 4.62 7.21
CA GLU A 19 6.84 5.21 8.02
C GLU A 19 8.22 4.85 7.46
N SER A 20 8.46 3.56 7.19
CA SER A 20 9.74 3.09 6.65
C SER A 20 10.03 3.68 5.27
N SER A 21 9.00 3.87 4.43
CA SER A 21 9.12 4.53 3.13
C SER A 21 9.47 6.01 3.28
N ALA A 22 8.84 6.72 4.23
CA ALA A 22 9.18 8.10 4.54
C ALA A 22 10.66 8.24 4.92
N VAL A 23 11.18 7.33 5.75
CA VAL A 23 12.60 7.28 6.09
C VAL A 23 13.48 7.07 4.86
N GLU A 24 13.13 6.16 3.97
CA GLU A 24 13.94 5.88 2.77
C GLU A 24 13.97 7.04 1.78
N PHE A 25 12.86 7.77 1.60
CA PHE A 25 12.84 8.97 0.77
C PHE A 25 13.55 10.16 1.43
N ALA A 26 13.37 10.37 2.74
CA ALA A 26 14.04 11.44 3.48
C ALA A 26 15.57 11.28 3.45
N LYS A 27 16.10 10.06 3.60
CA LYS A 27 17.54 9.77 3.43
C LYS A 27 18.09 10.24 2.08
N ARG A 28 17.23 10.37 1.07
CA ARG A 28 17.59 10.78 -0.29
C ARG A 28 17.27 12.24 -0.59
N LYS A 29 17.00 13.02 0.46
CA LYS A 29 16.72 14.47 0.39
C LYS A 29 15.45 14.79 -0.38
N SER A 30 14.46 13.89 -0.40
CA SER A 30 13.14 14.19 -0.95
C SER A 30 12.37 15.10 0.01
N LYS A 31 11.46 15.91 -0.51
CA LYS A 31 10.43 16.60 0.26
C LYS A 31 9.31 15.61 0.56
N VAL A 32 9.04 15.35 1.83
CA VAL A 32 8.17 14.25 2.25
C VAL A 32 6.86 14.78 2.83
N VAL A 33 5.74 14.40 2.23
CA VAL A 33 4.40 14.65 2.75
C VAL A 33 3.91 13.39 3.46
N LEU A 34 3.74 13.52 4.78
CA LEU A 34 3.27 12.44 5.65
C LEU A 34 1.76 12.55 5.83
N VAL A 35 1.02 11.54 5.37
CA VAL A 35 -0.45 11.54 5.39
C VAL A 35 -0.98 10.35 6.18
N SER A 36 -1.79 10.61 7.21
CA SER A 36 -2.63 9.64 7.92
C SER A 36 -3.66 10.36 8.79
N ARG A 37 -4.58 9.63 9.42
CA ARG A 37 -5.67 10.23 10.23
C ARG A 37 -5.17 10.96 11.48
N THR A 38 -4.13 10.46 12.15
CA THR A 38 -3.70 10.94 13.47
C THR A 38 -2.44 11.79 13.35
N ARG A 39 -2.58 13.11 13.58
CA ARG A 39 -1.49 14.10 13.54
C ARG A 39 -0.32 13.71 14.43
N GLN A 40 -0.57 13.36 15.69
CA GLN A 40 0.47 13.05 16.67
C GLN A 40 1.40 11.91 16.21
N ASN A 41 0.84 10.87 15.56
CA ASN A 41 1.63 9.76 15.04
C ASN A 41 2.51 10.21 13.85
N LEU A 42 1.99 11.09 12.98
CA LEU A 42 2.76 11.67 11.88
C LEU A 42 3.90 12.54 12.38
N GLU A 43 3.67 13.36 13.41
CA GLU A 43 4.70 14.20 14.04
C GLU A 43 5.84 13.37 14.64
N THR A 44 5.49 12.20 15.20
CA THR A 44 6.50 11.25 15.68
C THR A 44 7.39 10.77 14.54
N VAL A 45 6.82 10.46 13.38
CA VAL A 45 7.58 10.09 12.18
C VAL A 45 8.37 11.28 11.63
N ALA A 46 7.77 12.47 11.59
CA ALA A 46 8.44 13.69 11.16
C ALA A 46 9.72 13.95 11.97
N LYS A 47 9.63 13.88 13.30
CA LYS A 47 10.81 13.99 14.20
C LYS A 47 11.90 12.98 13.85
N LYS A 48 11.56 11.74 13.51
CA LYS A 48 12.55 10.70 13.12
C LYS A 48 13.28 11.03 11.83
N ILE A 49 12.63 11.70 10.87
CA ILE A 49 13.21 11.96 9.55
C ILE A 49 13.82 13.36 9.42
N THR A 50 13.59 14.28 10.37
CA THR A 50 14.19 15.63 10.41
C THR A 50 15.72 15.59 10.34
N LYS A 51 16.35 14.59 10.95
CA LYS A 51 17.83 14.39 10.92
C LYS A 51 18.42 14.23 9.52
N TYR A 52 17.61 13.96 8.51
CA TYR A 52 18.05 13.85 7.12
C TYR A 52 17.99 15.18 6.35
N ASN A 53 17.61 16.29 7.03
CA ASN A 53 17.43 17.62 6.42
C ASN A 53 16.48 17.61 5.21
N SER A 54 15.41 16.81 5.29
CA SER A 54 14.31 16.79 4.31
C SER A 54 13.27 17.82 4.69
N GLU A 55 12.69 18.50 3.71
CA GLU A 55 11.49 19.30 3.95
C GLU A 55 10.30 18.36 4.18
N ILE A 56 9.55 18.60 5.26
CA ILE A 56 8.49 17.71 5.71
C ILE A 56 7.18 18.50 5.79
N LEU A 57 6.11 17.91 5.25
CA LEU A 57 4.74 18.37 5.48
C LEU A 57 3.96 17.25 6.20
N VAL A 58 3.42 17.57 7.38
CA VAL A 58 2.52 16.69 8.12
C VAL A 58 1.08 17.10 7.81
N TYR A 59 0.30 16.18 7.24
CA TYR A 59 -1.09 16.44 6.87
C TYR A 59 -2.04 15.34 7.37
N PRO A 60 -2.88 15.62 8.39
CA PRO A 60 -3.92 14.71 8.82
C PRO A 60 -5.02 14.58 7.76
N CYS A 61 -5.29 13.34 7.30
CA CYS A 61 -6.31 13.07 6.29
C CYS A 61 -6.82 11.63 6.43
N ASP A 62 -8.12 11.46 6.40
CA ASP A 62 -8.74 10.17 6.15
C ASP A 62 -8.93 9.99 4.64
N VAL A 63 -8.13 9.12 4.05
CA VAL A 63 -8.15 8.87 2.59
C VAL A 63 -9.45 8.27 2.09
N SER A 64 -10.31 7.71 2.98
CA SER A 64 -11.64 7.24 2.62
C SER A 64 -12.65 8.37 2.34
N LYS A 65 -12.25 9.63 2.60
CA LYS A 65 -13.07 10.84 2.42
C LYS A 65 -12.49 11.67 1.28
N ASN A 66 -13.21 11.70 0.14
CA ASN A 66 -12.74 12.38 -1.07
C ASN A 66 -12.48 13.89 -0.86
N ASP A 67 -13.36 14.56 -0.11
CA ASP A 67 -13.24 15.98 0.24
C ASP A 67 -11.94 16.28 0.98
N GLN A 68 -11.57 15.44 1.95
CA GLN A 68 -10.31 15.58 2.68
C GLN A 68 -9.09 15.34 1.78
N VAL A 69 -9.17 14.38 0.85
CA VAL A 69 -8.11 14.10 -0.12
C VAL A 69 -7.92 15.27 -1.09
N GLU A 70 -9.00 15.88 -1.58
CA GLU A 70 -8.94 17.06 -2.42
C GLU A 70 -8.29 18.25 -1.69
N GLN A 71 -8.69 18.50 -0.44
CA GLN A 71 -8.09 19.55 0.37
C GLN A 71 -6.60 19.30 0.63
N MET A 72 -6.23 18.05 0.93
CA MET A 72 -4.84 17.64 1.11
C MET A 72 -4.03 17.88 -0.16
N SER A 73 -4.54 17.49 -1.32
CA SER A 73 -3.83 17.68 -2.60
C SER A 73 -3.63 19.15 -2.92
N ARG A 74 -4.64 20.01 -2.74
CA ARG A 74 -4.51 21.47 -2.90
C ARG A 74 -3.40 22.01 -2.02
N THR A 75 -3.41 21.69 -0.72
CA THR A 75 -2.37 22.15 0.22
C THR A 75 -0.96 21.73 -0.20
N VAL A 76 -0.81 20.49 -0.70
CA VAL A 76 0.49 19.99 -1.19
C VAL A 76 0.93 20.74 -2.43
N LEU A 77 0.01 20.96 -3.39
CA LEU A 77 0.31 21.64 -4.65
C LEU A 77 0.56 23.13 -4.45
N ASP A 78 -0.17 23.79 -3.56
CA ASP A 78 0.06 25.21 -3.20
C ASP A 78 1.44 25.38 -2.56
N LYS A 79 1.83 24.45 -1.66
CA LYS A 79 3.12 24.53 -0.98
C LYS A 79 4.31 24.21 -1.88
N PHE A 80 4.21 23.18 -2.72
CA PHE A 80 5.36 22.65 -3.46
C PHE A 80 5.31 22.88 -4.96
N GLY A 81 4.16 23.28 -5.51
CA GLY A 81 3.94 23.48 -6.95
C GLY A 81 3.92 22.19 -7.77
N ARG A 82 4.19 21.03 -7.14
CA ARG A 82 4.37 19.74 -7.80
C ARG A 82 4.08 18.54 -6.91
N ALA A 83 3.86 17.39 -7.54
CA ALA A 83 3.89 16.08 -6.90
C ALA A 83 4.64 15.10 -7.83
N ASP A 84 5.75 14.55 -7.36
CA ASP A 84 6.58 13.67 -8.19
C ASP A 84 6.29 12.19 -7.96
N ILE A 85 6.03 11.81 -6.71
CA ILE A 85 5.77 10.43 -6.34
C ILE A 85 4.57 10.40 -5.38
N LEU A 86 3.59 9.59 -5.72
CA LEU A 86 2.46 9.27 -4.85
C LEU A 86 2.60 7.81 -4.38
N VAL A 87 2.71 7.60 -3.07
CA VAL A 87 2.73 6.27 -2.45
C VAL A 87 1.39 6.03 -1.77
N ASN A 88 0.49 5.32 -2.43
CA ASN A 88 -0.77 4.84 -1.90
C ASN A 88 -0.52 3.61 -1.04
N ASN A 89 -0.28 3.83 0.26
CA ASN A 89 0.02 2.76 1.21
C ASN A 89 -1.02 2.64 2.33
N ALA A 90 -1.88 3.64 2.53
CA ALA A 90 -2.94 3.55 3.52
C ALA A 90 -3.82 2.32 3.28
N GLY A 91 -4.04 1.54 4.34
CA GLY A 91 -4.86 0.34 4.25
C GLY A 91 -4.85 -0.46 5.54
N PHE A 92 -5.89 -1.25 5.72
CA PHE A 92 -6.04 -2.17 6.84
C PHE A 92 -6.83 -3.40 6.41
N GLY A 93 -6.85 -4.42 7.28
CA GLY A 93 -7.65 -5.61 7.11
C GLY A 93 -8.39 -5.94 8.39
N ILE A 94 -9.47 -6.69 8.26
CA ILE A 94 -10.23 -7.29 9.35
C ILE A 94 -10.27 -8.79 9.08
N TYR A 95 -9.99 -9.59 10.11
CA TYR A 95 -10.01 -11.04 10.03
C TYR A 95 -11.31 -11.58 10.65
N GLY A 96 -11.97 -12.45 9.91
CA GLY A 96 -13.17 -13.16 10.33
C GLY A 96 -13.82 -13.91 9.16
N PRO A 97 -14.65 -14.92 9.43
CA PRO A 97 -15.44 -15.58 8.39
C PRO A 97 -16.49 -14.60 7.85
N ILE A 98 -16.83 -14.72 6.57
CA ILE A 98 -17.68 -13.74 5.89
C ILE A 98 -19.11 -13.68 6.47
N ASN A 99 -19.62 -14.78 6.95
CA ASN A 99 -20.95 -14.85 7.57
C ASN A 99 -21.03 -14.13 8.94
N GLU A 100 -19.89 -13.80 9.56
CA GLU A 100 -19.79 -13.08 10.83
C GLU A 100 -19.32 -11.62 10.64
N SER A 101 -18.85 -11.29 9.43
CA SER A 101 -18.34 -9.95 9.11
C SER A 101 -19.51 -8.95 8.97
N LYS A 102 -19.38 -7.79 9.58
CA LYS A 102 -20.33 -6.69 9.41
C LYS A 102 -20.15 -6.03 8.06
N ILE A 103 -21.24 -5.61 7.43
CA ILE A 103 -21.19 -4.92 6.13
C ILE A 103 -20.35 -3.65 6.22
N GLU A 104 -20.50 -2.88 7.29
CA GLU A 104 -19.74 -1.64 7.53
C GLU A 104 -18.22 -1.89 7.59
N GLU A 105 -17.80 -3.05 8.13
CA GLU A 105 -16.40 -3.45 8.14
C GLU A 105 -15.88 -3.79 6.74
N ILE A 106 -16.71 -4.43 5.91
CA ILE A 106 -16.39 -4.73 4.52
C ILE A 106 -16.26 -3.44 3.71
N GLU A 107 -17.25 -2.56 3.81
CA GLU A 107 -17.29 -1.26 3.15
C GLU A 107 -16.12 -0.37 3.57
N SER A 108 -15.79 -0.32 4.86
CA SER A 108 -14.68 0.49 5.37
C SER A 108 -13.31 0.04 4.86
N GLN A 109 -13.10 -1.27 4.65
CA GLN A 109 -11.90 -1.79 4.02
C GLN A 109 -11.81 -1.38 2.55
N MET A 110 -12.92 -1.47 1.79
CA MET A 110 -12.98 -1.00 0.41
C MET A 110 -12.78 0.51 0.32
N ALA A 111 -13.44 1.27 1.18
CA ALA A 111 -13.35 2.73 1.23
C ALA A 111 -11.90 3.20 1.45
N THR A 112 -11.17 2.57 2.38
CA THR A 112 -9.80 2.97 2.68
C THR A 112 -8.80 2.41 1.67
N ASN A 113 -8.85 1.07 1.41
CA ASN A 113 -7.81 0.39 0.64
C ASN A 113 -7.89 0.71 -0.85
N TYR A 114 -9.12 0.71 -1.41
CA TYR A 114 -9.35 0.89 -2.84
C TYR A 114 -9.76 2.33 -3.16
N PHE A 115 -10.89 2.82 -2.62
CA PHE A 115 -11.36 4.17 -2.97
C PHE A 115 -10.39 5.25 -2.52
N GLY A 116 -9.75 5.11 -1.35
CA GLY A 116 -8.71 6.05 -0.88
C GLY A 116 -7.53 6.14 -1.85
N MET A 117 -7.08 5.01 -2.41
CA MET A 117 -6.07 4.98 -3.48
C MET A 117 -6.57 5.70 -4.74
N VAL A 118 -7.82 5.45 -5.16
CA VAL A 118 -8.43 6.07 -6.34
C VAL A 118 -8.53 7.58 -6.15
N TYR A 119 -9.03 8.05 -5.00
CA TYR A 119 -9.15 9.48 -4.69
C TYR A 119 -7.80 10.19 -4.73
N CYS A 120 -6.79 9.63 -4.04
CA CYS A 120 -5.43 10.19 -4.07
C CYS A 120 -4.86 10.20 -5.50
N THR A 121 -5.05 9.15 -6.26
CA THR A 121 -4.60 9.08 -7.66
C THR A 121 -5.27 10.17 -8.48
N LYS A 122 -6.61 10.30 -8.43
CA LYS A 122 -7.35 11.34 -9.16
C LYS A 122 -6.97 12.76 -8.76
N ALA A 123 -6.63 12.98 -7.49
CA ALA A 123 -6.26 14.31 -6.99
C ALA A 123 -4.87 14.77 -7.47
N PHE A 124 -3.91 13.85 -7.64
CA PHE A 124 -2.55 14.22 -8.05
C PHE A 124 -2.23 13.98 -9.52
N LEU A 125 -2.92 13.07 -10.19
CA LEU A 125 -2.67 12.69 -11.58
C LEU A 125 -2.76 13.89 -12.55
N PRO A 126 -3.73 14.82 -12.47
CA PRO A 126 -3.78 15.97 -13.38
C PRO A 126 -2.49 16.80 -13.34
N LYS A 127 -1.95 17.05 -12.14
CA LYS A 127 -0.69 17.79 -12.00
C LYS A 127 0.51 17.01 -12.54
N MET A 128 0.56 15.70 -12.33
CA MET A 128 1.60 14.86 -12.92
C MET A 128 1.55 14.86 -14.45
N LEU A 129 0.34 14.84 -15.04
CA LEU A 129 0.15 14.94 -16.50
C LEU A 129 0.62 16.30 -17.04
N GLU A 130 0.27 17.39 -16.38
CA GLU A 130 0.78 18.74 -16.69
C GLU A 130 2.31 18.78 -16.67
N GLN A 131 2.92 18.18 -15.64
CA GLN A 131 4.39 18.06 -15.49
C GLN A 131 5.03 17.14 -16.52
N LYS A 132 4.25 16.28 -17.21
CA LYS A 132 4.72 15.16 -18.04
C LYS A 132 5.71 14.26 -17.29
N SER A 133 5.57 14.18 -15.99
CA SER A 133 6.48 13.45 -15.09
C SER A 133 5.80 13.15 -13.77
N GLY A 134 5.88 11.91 -13.34
CA GLY A 134 5.34 11.46 -12.05
C GLY A 134 5.42 9.95 -11.91
N HIS A 135 5.27 9.45 -10.69
CA HIS A 135 5.18 8.02 -10.46
C HIS A 135 4.20 7.69 -9.33
N ILE A 136 3.27 6.79 -9.59
CA ILE A 136 2.31 6.28 -8.62
C ILE A 136 2.77 4.90 -8.14
N VAL A 137 2.93 4.73 -6.85
CA VAL A 137 3.25 3.43 -6.22
C VAL A 137 2.07 2.99 -5.37
N ASN A 138 1.42 1.90 -5.77
CA ASN A 138 0.31 1.32 -5.03
C ASN A 138 0.80 0.13 -4.20
N VAL A 139 0.74 0.25 -2.87
CA VAL A 139 1.13 -0.84 -1.96
C VAL A 139 -0.06 -1.78 -1.77
N ALA A 140 -0.07 -2.84 -2.58
CA ALA A 140 -1.07 -3.90 -2.51
C ALA A 140 -0.67 -5.00 -1.50
N SER A 141 -0.66 -6.23 -1.95
CA SER A 141 -0.25 -7.45 -1.23
C SER A 141 -0.26 -8.61 -2.21
N VAL A 142 0.40 -9.72 -1.91
CA VAL A 142 0.14 -11.00 -2.60
C VAL A 142 -1.32 -11.44 -2.48
N ALA A 143 -2.06 -10.92 -1.50
CA ALA A 143 -3.51 -11.07 -1.39
C ALA A 143 -4.28 -10.43 -2.57
N ALA A 144 -3.63 -9.68 -3.45
CA ALA A 144 -4.16 -9.25 -4.74
C ALA A 144 -4.16 -10.36 -5.81
N SER A 145 -3.50 -11.49 -5.53
CA SER A 145 -3.41 -12.66 -6.43
C SER A 145 -3.93 -13.95 -5.80
N PHE A 146 -4.14 -13.98 -4.48
CA PHE A 146 -4.62 -15.13 -3.73
C PHE A 146 -5.83 -14.76 -2.87
N GLY A 147 -6.92 -15.55 -2.98
CA GLY A 147 -7.99 -15.55 -1.98
C GLY A 147 -7.53 -16.27 -0.71
N ILE A 148 -7.54 -15.59 0.43
CA ILE A 148 -7.10 -16.14 1.72
C ILE A 148 -8.32 -16.22 2.64
N PRO A 149 -8.64 -17.42 3.18
CA PRO A 149 -9.77 -17.57 4.10
C PRO A 149 -9.67 -16.66 5.33
N GLY A 150 -10.80 -16.08 5.73
CA GLY A 150 -10.89 -15.18 6.88
C GLY A 150 -10.51 -13.73 6.59
N ILE A 151 -10.01 -13.39 5.39
CA ILE A 151 -9.72 -12.01 4.97
C ILE A 151 -10.28 -11.73 3.57
N ALA A 152 -11.47 -12.23 3.26
CA ALA A 152 -12.06 -12.12 1.93
C ALA A 152 -12.21 -10.68 1.45
N SER A 153 -12.73 -9.80 2.30
CA SER A 153 -12.91 -8.36 1.97
C SER A 153 -11.59 -7.64 1.74
N TYR A 154 -10.57 -7.97 2.54
CA TYR A 154 -9.22 -7.46 2.32
C TYR A 154 -8.67 -7.93 0.97
N CYS A 155 -8.75 -9.24 0.67
CA CYS A 155 -8.34 -9.78 -0.64
C CYS A 155 -9.06 -9.04 -1.77
N ALA A 156 -10.39 -8.92 -1.70
CA ALA A 156 -11.18 -8.21 -2.71
C ALA A 156 -10.67 -6.78 -2.94
N SER A 157 -10.40 -6.03 -1.86
CA SER A 157 -9.85 -4.68 -1.97
C SER A 157 -8.47 -4.65 -2.65
N LYS A 158 -7.61 -5.65 -2.40
CA LYS A 158 -6.28 -5.72 -3.01
C LYS A 158 -6.32 -6.21 -4.47
N PHE A 159 -7.25 -7.09 -4.82
CA PHE A 159 -7.53 -7.44 -6.23
C PHE A 159 -8.02 -6.22 -7.01
N ALA A 160 -8.94 -5.43 -6.43
CA ALA A 160 -9.42 -4.19 -7.04
C ALA A 160 -8.27 -3.19 -7.29
N MET A 161 -7.35 -3.04 -6.33
CA MET A 161 -6.16 -2.19 -6.50
C MET A 161 -5.28 -2.66 -7.65
N LEU A 162 -5.07 -3.97 -7.80
CA LEU A 162 -4.24 -4.53 -8.88
C LEU A 162 -4.89 -4.27 -10.25
N GLY A 163 -6.18 -4.63 -10.41
CA GLY A 163 -6.89 -4.42 -11.68
C GLY A 163 -6.98 -2.95 -12.08
N PHE A 164 -7.26 -2.04 -11.13
CA PHE A 164 -7.21 -0.59 -11.38
C PHE A 164 -5.83 -0.14 -11.84
N SER A 165 -4.78 -0.62 -11.17
CA SER A 165 -3.40 -0.23 -11.49
C SER A 165 -2.96 -0.73 -12.87
N GLU A 166 -3.39 -1.93 -13.25
CA GLU A 166 -3.12 -2.50 -14.57
C GLU A 166 -3.80 -1.69 -15.69
N SER A 167 -5.07 -1.35 -15.54
CA SER A 167 -5.78 -0.50 -16.49
C SER A 167 -5.09 0.86 -16.63
N LEU A 168 -4.80 1.51 -15.51
CA LEU A 168 -4.18 2.83 -15.49
C LEU A 168 -2.73 2.79 -16.05
N TYR A 169 -2.01 1.69 -15.89
CA TYR A 169 -0.68 1.49 -16.51
C TYR A 169 -0.73 1.60 -18.04
N HIS A 170 -1.78 1.05 -18.65
CA HIS A 170 -1.97 1.13 -20.10
C HIS A 170 -2.43 2.54 -20.53
N GLU A 171 -3.32 3.18 -19.77
CA GLU A 171 -3.80 4.54 -20.04
C GLU A 171 -2.66 5.58 -19.99
N LEU A 172 -1.71 5.40 -19.08
CA LEU A 172 -0.59 6.34 -18.88
C LEU A 172 0.59 6.12 -19.81
N LYS A 173 0.53 5.12 -20.70
CA LYS A 173 1.63 4.84 -21.63
C LYS A 173 1.90 6.05 -22.54
N GLY A 174 3.15 6.51 -22.57
CA GLY A 174 3.57 7.66 -23.39
C GLY A 174 3.36 9.03 -22.73
N THR A 175 2.71 9.11 -21.55
CA THR A 175 2.47 10.39 -20.86
C THR A 175 3.64 10.89 -20.01
N GLY A 176 4.66 10.05 -19.77
CA GLY A 176 5.75 10.33 -18.84
C GLY A 176 5.43 9.99 -17.38
N ILE A 177 4.22 9.47 -17.09
CA ILE A 177 3.83 9.03 -15.75
C ILE A 177 3.95 7.52 -15.64
N GLY A 178 4.62 7.05 -14.58
CA GLY A 178 4.71 5.64 -14.25
C GLY A 178 3.70 5.23 -13.18
N ILE A 179 3.33 3.95 -13.19
CA ILE A 179 2.58 3.32 -12.09
C ILE A 179 3.19 1.94 -11.80
N THR A 180 3.35 1.63 -10.52
CA THR A 180 3.88 0.32 -10.08
C THR A 180 3.16 -0.15 -8.83
N VAL A 181 2.71 -1.40 -8.85
CA VAL A 181 2.14 -2.08 -7.68
C VAL A 181 3.27 -2.78 -6.92
N VAL A 182 3.33 -2.62 -5.62
CA VAL A 182 4.21 -3.38 -4.73
C VAL A 182 3.35 -4.39 -3.97
N SER A 183 3.60 -5.68 -4.19
CA SER A 183 2.83 -6.80 -3.64
C SER A 183 3.68 -7.60 -2.63
N PRO A 184 3.78 -7.17 -1.35
CA PRO A 184 4.50 -7.92 -0.33
C PRO A 184 3.68 -9.11 0.16
N ILE A 185 4.41 -10.15 0.65
CA ILE A 185 3.83 -11.14 1.57
C ILE A 185 3.60 -10.51 2.94
N MET A 186 3.30 -11.32 3.96
CA MET A 186 3.13 -10.83 5.33
C MET A 186 4.31 -9.98 5.81
N VAL A 187 4.02 -8.78 6.34
CA VAL A 187 5.01 -7.81 6.81
C VAL A 187 4.82 -7.55 8.30
N ARG A 188 5.90 -7.59 9.07
CA ARG A 188 5.90 -7.27 10.51
C ARG A 188 5.63 -5.77 10.72
N THR A 189 4.36 -5.44 10.96
CA THR A 189 3.85 -4.08 11.18
C THR A 189 2.70 -4.10 12.20
N ASN A 190 2.11 -2.94 12.45
CA ASN A 190 0.91 -2.83 13.28
C ASN A 190 -0.36 -3.37 12.61
N PHE A 191 -0.29 -3.90 11.37
CA PHE A 191 -1.44 -4.41 10.62
C PHE A 191 -2.23 -5.48 11.39
N LEU A 192 -1.52 -6.40 12.07
CA LEU A 192 -2.15 -7.46 12.86
C LEU A 192 -2.55 -7.04 14.30
N LYS A 193 -2.44 -5.74 14.66
CA LYS A 193 -2.85 -5.27 15.99
C LYS A 193 -4.36 -5.14 16.17
N HIS A 194 -5.13 -5.13 15.07
CA HIS A 194 -6.59 -5.12 15.18
C HIS A 194 -7.07 -6.37 15.94
N GLN A 195 -8.04 -6.19 16.83
CA GLN A 195 -8.52 -7.27 17.72
C GLN A 195 -8.99 -8.54 16.97
N SER A 196 -9.50 -8.39 15.74
CA SER A 196 -9.92 -9.51 14.90
C SER A 196 -8.79 -10.47 14.57
N PHE A 197 -7.53 -9.99 14.56
CA PHE A 197 -6.36 -10.82 14.26
C PHE A 197 -5.82 -11.62 15.45
N LYS A 198 -6.47 -11.61 16.62
CA LYS A 198 -6.02 -12.40 17.79
C LYS A 198 -5.87 -13.90 17.47
N SER A 199 -6.77 -14.43 16.64
CA SER A 199 -6.77 -15.81 16.15
C SER A 199 -6.09 -16.01 14.80
N PHE A 200 -5.55 -14.96 14.18
CA PHE A 200 -4.84 -15.05 12.90
C PHE A 200 -3.41 -15.60 13.08
N PRO A 201 -2.82 -16.31 12.11
CA PRO A 201 -1.43 -16.77 12.17
C PRO A 201 -0.46 -15.66 12.56
N LYS A 202 0.31 -15.89 13.66
CA LYS A 202 1.41 -14.99 14.04
C LYS A 202 2.45 -14.94 12.92
N TYR A 203 3.29 -13.94 12.94
CA TYR A 203 4.39 -13.81 11.99
C TYR A 203 5.23 -15.08 11.93
N SER A 204 5.52 -15.54 10.71
CA SER A 204 6.46 -16.65 10.44
C SER A 204 7.88 -16.12 10.21
N SER A 205 8.83 -17.03 10.11
CA SER A 205 10.22 -16.71 9.69
C SER A 205 10.29 -16.03 8.32
N MET A 206 9.31 -16.31 7.44
CA MET A 206 9.20 -15.69 6.12
C MET A 206 8.61 -14.26 6.15
N SER A 207 8.10 -13.78 7.30
CA SER A 207 7.52 -12.44 7.38
C SER A 207 8.58 -11.36 7.18
N LEU A 208 8.30 -10.42 6.28
CA LEU A 208 9.23 -9.36 5.91
C LEU A 208 9.30 -8.25 6.97
N SER A 209 10.40 -7.50 6.99
CA SER A 209 10.46 -6.22 7.69
C SER A 209 9.80 -5.12 6.88
N SER A 210 9.25 -4.10 7.53
CA SER A 210 8.75 -2.90 6.85
C SER A 210 9.83 -2.19 6.04
N SER A 211 11.07 -2.21 6.51
CA SER A 211 12.22 -1.64 5.80
C SER A 211 12.51 -2.36 4.47
N THR A 212 12.37 -3.69 4.41
CA THR A 212 12.53 -4.46 3.16
C THR A 212 11.51 -4.02 2.13
N VAL A 213 10.25 -3.85 2.54
CA VAL A 213 9.17 -3.41 1.64
C VAL A 213 9.34 -1.94 1.26
N ALA A 214 9.79 -1.07 2.17
CA ALA A 214 10.08 0.33 1.87
C ALA A 214 11.16 0.50 0.80
N LYS A 215 12.19 -0.34 0.79
CA LYS A 215 13.19 -0.37 -0.27
C LYS A 215 12.59 -0.78 -1.61
N ALA A 216 11.64 -1.72 -1.62
CA ALA A 216 10.89 -2.08 -2.82
C ALA A 216 9.99 -0.93 -3.31
N VAL A 217 9.32 -0.20 -2.40
CA VAL A 217 8.55 1.02 -2.72
C VAL A 217 9.44 2.08 -3.36
N LEU A 218 10.63 2.30 -2.81
CA LEU A 218 11.60 3.22 -3.39
C LEU A 218 12.04 2.76 -4.79
N GLN A 219 12.33 1.47 -4.98
CA GLN A 219 12.66 0.92 -6.29
C GLN A 219 11.48 1.06 -7.27
N ALA A 220 10.26 0.79 -6.81
CA ALA A 220 9.03 0.91 -7.58
C ALA A 220 8.84 2.32 -8.13
N SER A 221 9.13 3.37 -7.34
CA SER A 221 8.90 4.77 -7.71
C SER A 221 9.73 5.28 -8.91
N SER A 222 10.45 4.39 -9.57
CA SER A 222 11.20 4.68 -10.80
C SER A 222 11.33 3.44 -11.69
N SER A 223 10.46 2.46 -11.47
CA SER A 223 10.46 1.21 -12.24
C SER A 223 9.47 1.30 -13.41
N PRO A 224 9.81 0.79 -14.60
CA PRO A 224 8.86 0.65 -15.68
C PRO A 224 7.93 -0.56 -15.52
N ARG A 225 8.09 -1.35 -14.44
CA ARG A 225 7.33 -2.58 -14.22
C ARG A 225 5.99 -2.28 -13.59
N LEU A 226 4.95 -2.93 -14.09
CA LEU A 226 3.60 -2.84 -13.48
C LEU A 226 3.60 -3.38 -12.05
N GLU A 227 4.29 -4.49 -11.76
CA GLU A 227 4.26 -5.13 -10.45
C GLU A 227 5.63 -5.60 -9.96
N ILE A 228 5.89 -5.36 -8.67
CA ILE A 228 7.03 -5.87 -7.90
C ILE A 228 6.50 -6.71 -6.74
N ILE A 229 6.64 -8.04 -6.83
CA ILE A 229 6.29 -8.98 -5.74
C ILE A 229 7.49 -9.09 -4.79
N VAL A 230 7.24 -9.02 -3.49
CA VAL A 230 8.27 -9.07 -2.46
C VAL A 230 7.98 -10.21 -1.47
N PRO A 231 8.84 -11.21 -1.38
CA PRO A 231 10.08 -11.43 -2.12
C PRO A 231 9.84 -11.94 -3.55
N PRO A 232 10.80 -11.77 -4.47
CA PRO A 232 10.59 -12.06 -5.91
C PRO A 232 10.24 -13.51 -6.24
N PHE A 233 10.70 -14.49 -5.47
CA PHE A 233 10.45 -15.92 -5.73
C PHE A 233 8.95 -16.29 -5.64
N VAL A 234 8.14 -15.50 -4.90
CA VAL A 234 6.69 -15.69 -4.78
C VAL A 234 5.98 -15.49 -6.13
N ARG A 235 6.60 -14.79 -7.08
CA ARG A 235 6.08 -14.64 -8.45
C ARG A 235 5.81 -15.99 -9.12
N GLY A 236 6.66 -17.00 -8.87
CA GLY A 236 6.44 -18.36 -9.38
C GLY A 236 5.15 -19.00 -8.85
N ALA A 237 4.85 -18.82 -7.57
CA ALA A 237 3.60 -19.32 -6.98
C ALA A 237 2.36 -18.58 -7.51
N VAL A 238 2.47 -17.24 -7.73
CA VAL A 238 1.40 -16.45 -8.37
C VAL A 238 1.16 -16.93 -9.79
N TRP A 239 2.22 -17.09 -10.58
CA TRP A 239 2.13 -17.58 -11.95
C TRP A 239 1.49 -18.98 -12.01
N LEU A 240 1.96 -19.91 -11.19
CA LEU A 240 1.42 -21.26 -11.13
C LEU A 240 -0.08 -21.27 -10.79
N LYS A 241 -0.49 -20.46 -9.81
CA LYS A 241 -1.90 -20.35 -9.42
C LYS A 241 -2.77 -19.79 -10.54
N GLN A 242 -2.28 -18.81 -11.29
CA GLN A 242 -3.01 -18.19 -12.40
C GLN A 242 -3.12 -19.11 -13.61
N THR A 243 -2.06 -19.90 -13.89
CA THR A 243 -2.00 -20.78 -15.06
C THR A 243 -2.73 -22.11 -14.83
N LEU A 244 -2.64 -22.66 -13.60
CA LEU A 244 -3.19 -23.98 -13.26
C LEU A 244 -4.12 -23.89 -12.02
N PRO A 245 -5.19 -23.06 -12.06
CA PRO A 245 -6.04 -22.80 -10.90
C PRO A 245 -6.74 -24.05 -10.36
N TYR A 246 -7.13 -24.98 -11.22
CA TYR A 246 -7.80 -26.23 -10.82
C TYR A 246 -6.91 -27.18 -10.04
N LEU A 247 -5.61 -27.15 -10.26
CA LEU A 247 -4.63 -27.94 -9.49
C LEU A 247 -4.20 -27.22 -8.22
N THR A 248 -3.99 -25.93 -8.27
CA THR A 248 -3.42 -25.16 -7.16
C THR A 248 -4.45 -24.78 -6.09
N ASN A 249 -5.69 -24.45 -6.47
CA ASN A 249 -6.71 -24.04 -5.51
C ASN A 249 -7.05 -25.12 -4.47
N PRO A 250 -7.21 -26.40 -4.80
CA PRO A 250 -7.43 -27.45 -3.79
C PRO A 250 -6.27 -27.57 -2.80
N ILE A 251 -5.02 -27.49 -3.30
CA ILE A 251 -3.80 -27.58 -2.48
C ILE A 251 -3.71 -26.39 -1.53
N LEU A 252 -3.88 -25.17 -2.05
CA LEU A 252 -3.89 -23.95 -1.26
C LEU A 252 -5.02 -23.96 -0.22
N GLY A 253 -6.22 -24.36 -0.63
CA GLY A 253 -7.35 -24.51 0.28
C GLY A 253 -7.11 -25.50 1.40
N ALA A 254 -6.46 -26.63 1.11
CA ALA A 254 -6.08 -27.62 2.13
C ALA A 254 -5.02 -27.04 3.10
N ALA A 255 -3.99 -26.37 2.57
CA ALA A 255 -2.95 -25.73 3.36
C ALA A 255 -3.53 -24.65 4.31
N PHE A 256 -4.42 -23.79 3.81
CA PHE A 256 -5.09 -22.78 4.63
C PHE A 256 -6.00 -23.41 5.70
N ARG A 257 -6.80 -24.42 5.35
CA ARG A 257 -7.63 -25.14 6.32
C ARG A 257 -6.80 -25.79 7.43
N LYS A 258 -5.66 -26.40 7.08
CA LYS A 258 -4.73 -26.98 8.07
C LYS A 258 -4.20 -25.90 9.01
N ALA A 259 -3.72 -24.78 8.48
CA ALA A 259 -3.22 -23.65 9.27
C ALA A 259 -4.27 -23.03 10.20
N MET A 260 -5.56 -23.07 9.82
CA MET A 260 -6.66 -22.60 10.65
C MET A 260 -7.11 -23.60 11.71
N LYS A 261 -7.04 -24.91 11.44
CA LYS A 261 -7.44 -25.98 12.41
C LYS A 261 -6.45 -26.12 13.56
N THR A 262 -5.16 -26.02 13.30
CA THR A 262 -4.09 -26.15 14.33
C THR A 262 -4.25 -25.13 15.48
N ARG A 263 -5.12 -24.13 15.33
CA ARG A 263 -5.35 -23.02 16.27
C ARG A 263 -6.64 -23.05 17.07
N LYS A 264 -7.61 -23.86 16.68
CA LYS A 264 -8.77 -24.11 17.56
C LYS A 264 -8.40 -25.00 18.75
N MET A 265 -7.16 -25.51 18.78
CA MET A 265 -6.66 -26.43 19.80
C MET A 265 -5.60 -25.82 20.74
N GLU A 266 -5.24 -24.54 20.56
CA GLU A 266 -4.47 -23.70 21.48
C GLU A 266 -5.36 -22.60 22.09
#